data_60101875e97559a13761fce9d476cae8
#
_entry.id   60101875e97559a13761fce9d476cae8
#
_cell.length_a   1.000
_cell.length_b   1.000
_cell.length_c   1.000
_cell.angle_alpha   90.00
_cell.angle_beta   90.00
_cell.angle_gamma   90.00
#
_symmetry.space_group_name_H-M   'P 1'
#
loop_
_entity.id
_entity.type
_entity.pdbx_description
1 polymer ?
#
loop_
_entity_poly.entity_id
_entity_poly.type
_entity_poly.pdbx_seq_one_letter_code
_entity_poly.pdbx_strand_id
1 'polypeptide(L)'
;MRYWLVMPAAGVGRRFGNTKPKQYAPLQGRTVIEWALAPFLADPSCAGVSISLAADDPYWAEVAGRLAKLDGRVPEIIRAGGGVERSHSVRKGLAALGTRAAAEDWVLVHDAARPCLSPNDLQHLLERLRTHPVGGLLATPAADTLKRASTEPEPSKDLTRSTAQPRSSAEPRRAAEPRSSAETRTGDNPSLASHPNADPQVAQTVDRSGLWRALTPQMFRYEILCDALDRSIAAGRMPTDEAQALEWVGEHPVLVQGSAANIKITSADDLVLAAALLNARETAAVTR
;
A
#
# COMPACT_ATOMS: atom_id res chain seq x y z
N MET A 1 10.43 -7.07 22.57
CA MET A 1 10.87 -6.05 21.61
C MET A 1 9.80 -4.95 21.59
N ARG A 2 10.19 -3.69 21.78
CA ARG A 2 9.25 -2.55 21.77
C ARG A 2 9.15 -1.97 20.36
N TYR A 3 7.95 -1.52 19.96
CA TYR A 3 7.74 -0.85 18.67
C TYR A 3 6.68 0.24 18.75
N TRP A 4 6.70 1.15 17.79
CA TRP A 4 5.69 2.18 17.55
C TRP A 4 4.85 1.84 16.33
N LEU A 5 3.55 2.14 16.37
CA LEU A 5 2.67 2.02 15.20
C LEU A 5 2.48 3.41 14.56
N VAL A 6 2.62 3.49 13.23
CA VAL A 6 2.18 4.64 12.43
C VAL A 6 1.06 4.18 11.51
N MET A 7 -0.09 4.84 11.59
CA MET A 7 -1.28 4.49 10.81
C MET A 7 -1.73 5.68 9.96
N PRO A 8 -1.44 5.69 8.64
CA PRO A 8 -1.97 6.70 7.73
C PRO A 8 -3.48 6.48 7.53
N ALA A 9 -4.29 7.45 7.94
CA ALA A 9 -5.75 7.39 7.92
C ALA A 9 -6.42 8.66 7.33
N ALA A 10 -5.65 9.56 6.70
CA ALA A 10 -6.17 10.82 6.15
C ALA A 10 -6.89 10.67 4.79
N GLY A 11 -6.82 9.51 4.15
CA GLY A 11 -7.39 9.30 2.81
C GLY A 11 -8.91 9.25 2.82
N VAL A 12 -9.54 9.99 1.91
CA VAL A 12 -11.01 10.06 1.77
C VAL A 12 -11.62 8.87 1.00
N GLY A 13 -10.82 7.98 0.42
CA GLY A 13 -11.30 6.75 -0.21
C GLY A 13 -12.24 6.94 -1.40
N ARG A 14 -11.94 7.85 -2.33
CA ARG A 14 -12.81 8.24 -3.48
C ARG A 14 -13.46 7.07 -4.25
N ARG A 15 -12.80 5.91 -4.31
CA ARG A 15 -13.31 4.71 -5.00
C ARG A 15 -14.36 3.92 -4.21
N PHE A 16 -14.58 4.25 -2.96
CA PHE A 16 -15.50 3.51 -2.10
C PHE A 16 -16.98 3.90 -2.29
N GLY A 17 -17.27 5.01 -3.00
CA GLY A 17 -18.62 5.42 -3.38
C GLY A 17 -19.50 5.97 -2.24
N ASN A 18 -19.04 6.00 -1.00
CA ASN A 18 -19.78 6.50 0.15
C ASN A 18 -19.32 7.91 0.56
N THR A 19 -20.22 8.65 1.21
CA THR A 19 -19.93 9.95 1.82
C THR A 19 -18.96 9.84 3.01
N LYS A 20 -18.92 8.68 3.68
CA LYS A 20 -18.04 8.38 4.83
C LYS A 20 -16.76 7.70 4.35
N PRO A 21 -15.57 8.15 4.79
CA PRO A 21 -14.31 7.49 4.44
C PRO A 21 -14.31 6.01 4.87
N LYS A 22 -13.76 5.14 4.02
CA LYS A 22 -13.82 3.68 4.18
C LYS A 22 -13.27 3.15 5.51
N GLN A 23 -12.29 3.82 6.09
CA GLN A 23 -11.74 3.45 7.40
C GLN A 23 -12.74 3.59 8.54
N TYR A 24 -13.79 4.38 8.36
CA TYR A 24 -14.88 4.55 9.32
C TYR A 24 -16.15 3.76 8.95
N ALA A 25 -16.10 2.96 7.88
CA ALA A 25 -17.22 2.09 7.53
C ALA A 25 -17.49 1.08 8.66
N PRO A 26 -18.78 0.81 8.98
CA PRO A 26 -19.13 -0.18 10.00
C PRO A 26 -18.74 -1.59 9.54
N LEU A 27 -18.17 -2.36 10.46
CA LEU A 27 -17.72 -3.73 10.24
C LEU A 27 -17.84 -4.50 11.57
N GLN A 28 -18.74 -5.49 11.67
CA GLN A 28 -18.90 -6.36 12.82
C GLN A 28 -18.87 -5.62 14.18
N GLY A 29 -19.81 -4.70 14.37
CA GLY A 29 -19.95 -3.93 15.62
C GLY A 29 -18.89 -2.86 15.90
N ARG A 30 -17.86 -2.75 15.05
CA ARG A 30 -16.80 -1.73 15.12
C ARG A 30 -16.68 -1.01 13.77
N THR A 31 -15.72 -0.11 13.64
CA THR A 31 -15.30 0.45 12.35
C THR A 31 -14.08 -0.30 11.81
N VAL A 32 -13.83 -0.17 10.51
CA VAL A 32 -12.66 -0.77 9.84
C VAL A 32 -11.35 -0.38 10.55
N ILE A 33 -11.18 0.90 10.93
CA ILE A 33 -9.97 1.37 11.62
C ILE A 33 -9.81 0.78 13.03
N GLU A 34 -10.91 0.54 13.75
CA GLU A 34 -10.86 -0.10 15.07
C GLU A 34 -10.37 -1.55 14.95
N TRP A 35 -10.83 -2.27 13.93
CA TRP A 35 -10.32 -3.60 13.63
C TRP A 35 -8.85 -3.59 13.19
N ALA A 36 -8.45 -2.60 12.38
CA ALA A 36 -7.06 -2.44 11.95
C ALA A 36 -6.12 -2.12 13.13
N LEU A 37 -6.59 -1.41 14.15
CA LEU A 37 -5.85 -1.10 15.38
C LEU A 37 -5.80 -2.27 16.36
N ALA A 38 -6.83 -3.10 16.41
CA ALA A 38 -7.03 -4.08 17.47
C ALA A 38 -5.82 -5.01 17.74
N PRO A 39 -5.12 -5.58 16.76
CA PRO A 39 -3.96 -6.44 17.01
C PRO A 39 -2.81 -5.72 17.72
N PHE A 40 -2.61 -4.44 17.43
CA PHE A 40 -1.54 -3.62 18.01
C PHE A 40 -1.89 -3.12 19.41
N LEU A 41 -3.15 -2.76 19.63
CA LEU A 41 -3.63 -2.32 20.95
C LEU A 41 -3.60 -3.46 21.97
N ALA A 42 -3.80 -4.70 21.51
CA ALA A 42 -3.71 -5.90 22.33
C ALA A 42 -2.26 -6.37 22.58
N ASP A 43 -1.29 -5.91 21.81
CA ASP A 43 0.11 -6.34 21.95
C ASP A 43 0.85 -5.48 23.01
N PRO A 44 1.35 -6.09 24.10
CA PRO A 44 2.06 -5.36 25.15
C PRO A 44 3.38 -4.73 24.67
N SER A 45 3.91 -5.17 23.52
CA SER A 45 5.12 -4.60 22.90
C SER A 45 4.87 -3.28 22.20
N CYS A 46 3.60 -2.93 21.90
CA CYS A 46 3.24 -1.65 21.31
C CYS A 46 3.46 -0.52 22.30
N ALA A 47 4.41 0.36 22.00
CA ALA A 47 4.77 1.50 22.86
C ALA A 47 3.77 2.63 22.75
N GLY A 48 3.23 2.85 21.57
CA GLY A 48 2.26 3.88 21.23
C GLY A 48 1.89 3.86 19.74
N VAL A 49 0.87 4.63 19.41
CA VAL A 49 0.28 4.70 18.08
C VAL A 49 0.25 6.15 17.60
N SER A 50 0.82 6.43 16.44
CA SER A 50 0.64 7.72 15.74
C SER A 50 -0.35 7.52 14.60
N ILE A 51 -1.45 8.27 14.59
CA ILE A 51 -2.48 8.22 13.55
C ILE A 51 -2.51 9.53 12.79
N SER A 52 -2.29 9.46 11.46
CA SER A 52 -2.36 10.62 10.59
C SER A 52 -3.77 10.78 10.03
N LEU A 53 -4.44 11.88 10.41
CA LEU A 53 -5.83 12.16 10.08
C LEU A 53 -5.96 13.39 9.17
N ALA A 54 -7.06 13.50 8.43
CA ALA A 54 -7.42 14.76 7.78
C ALA A 54 -7.57 15.88 8.83
N ALA A 55 -7.32 17.14 8.42
CA ALA A 55 -7.37 18.27 9.35
C ALA A 55 -8.74 18.38 10.03
N ASP A 56 -9.81 18.22 9.24
CA ASP A 56 -11.20 18.36 9.69
C ASP A 56 -11.89 16.96 9.75
N ASP A 57 -11.21 15.96 10.31
CA ASP A 57 -11.78 14.62 10.44
C ASP A 57 -12.89 14.59 11.51
N PRO A 58 -14.17 14.48 11.12
CA PRO A 58 -15.29 14.56 12.06
C PRO A 58 -15.58 13.22 12.76
N TYR A 59 -14.97 12.11 12.28
CA TYR A 59 -15.30 10.75 12.71
C TYR A 59 -14.36 10.23 13.81
N TRP A 60 -13.14 10.77 13.87
CA TRP A 60 -12.11 10.25 14.78
C TRP A 60 -12.49 10.41 16.24
N ALA A 61 -13.17 11.49 16.64
CA ALA A 61 -13.53 11.74 18.03
C ALA A 61 -14.40 10.58 18.61
N GLU A 62 -15.32 10.07 17.82
CA GLU A 62 -16.17 8.94 18.20
C GLU A 62 -15.36 7.66 18.39
N VAL A 63 -14.45 7.35 17.44
CA VAL A 63 -13.54 6.20 17.53
C VAL A 63 -12.65 6.30 18.76
N ALA A 64 -12.01 7.46 18.98
CA ALA A 64 -11.16 7.71 20.15
C ALA A 64 -11.93 7.51 21.47
N GLY A 65 -13.19 7.98 21.53
CA GLY A 65 -14.06 7.77 22.69
C GLY A 65 -14.40 6.31 22.97
N ARG A 66 -14.50 5.47 21.92
CA ARG A 66 -14.67 4.00 22.08
C ARG A 66 -13.37 3.33 22.51
N LEU A 67 -12.24 3.71 21.89
CA LEU A 67 -10.92 3.16 22.26
C LEU A 67 -10.55 3.47 23.72
N ALA A 68 -10.89 4.66 24.21
CA ALA A 68 -10.63 5.05 25.61
C ALA A 68 -11.43 4.23 26.64
N LYS A 69 -12.46 3.50 26.21
CA LYS A 69 -13.29 2.63 27.06
C LYS A 69 -12.85 1.17 27.02
N LEU A 70 -11.79 0.84 26.27
CA LEU A 70 -11.26 -0.52 26.25
C LEU A 70 -10.67 -0.86 27.62
N ASP A 71 -10.97 -2.06 28.10
CA ASP A 71 -10.38 -2.57 29.33
C ASP A 71 -8.88 -2.87 29.15
N GLY A 72 -8.10 -2.61 30.18
CA GLY A 72 -6.66 -2.89 30.20
C GLY A 72 -5.78 -1.70 29.74
N ARG A 73 -4.51 -1.99 29.42
CA ARG A 73 -3.55 -0.99 28.97
C ARG A 73 -3.81 -0.63 27.50
N VAL A 74 -4.26 0.58 27.25
CA VAL A 74 -4.29 1.15 25.89
C VAL A 74 -3.00 1.96 25.68
N PRO A 75 -2.21 1.67 24.62
CA PRO A 75 -1.05 2.50 24.28
C PRO A 75 -1.46 3.95 24.01
N GLU A 76 -0.54 4.90 24.26
CA GLU A 76 -0.77 6.31 23.92
C GLU A 76 -1.11 6.46 22.43
N ILE A 77 -2.19 7.19 22.12
CA ILE A 77 -2.58 7.49 20.74
C ILE A 77 -2.29 8.96 20.45
N ILE A 78 -1.34 9.19 19.55
CA ILE A 78 -0.86 10.50 19.11
C ILE A 78 -1.53 10.85 17.77
N ARG A 79 -2.16 12.02 17.67
CA ARG A 79 -2.73 12.52 16.42
C ARG A 79 -1.68 13.28 15.63
N ALA A 80 -1.54 12.94 14.35
CA ALA A 80 -0.73 13.65 13.36
C ALA A 80 -1.63 14.20 12.23
N GLY A 81 -1.21 15.26 11.59
CA GLY A 81 -1.89 15.75 10.39
C GLY A 81 -1.62 14.83 9.19
N GLY A 82 -2.61 14.62 8.34
CA GLY A 82 -2.43 13.97 7.05
C GLY A 82 -1.62 14.78 6.06
N GLY A 83 -1.13 14.15 5.03
CA GLY A 83 -0.46 14.77 3.89
C GLY A 83 -1.27 14.62 2.60
N VAL A 84 -0.77 15.22 1.52
CA VAL A 84 -1.39 15.12 0.19
C VAL A 84 -1.36 13.67 -0.30
N GLU A 85 -0.23 12.99 -0.09
CA GLU A 85 -0.04 11.59 -0.44
C GLU A 85 0.10 10.71 0.82
N ARG A 86 0.02 9.37 0.63
CA ARG A 86 0.15 8.40 1.72
C ARG A 86 1.52 8.51 2.40
N SER A 87 2.59 8.64 1.64
CA SER A 87 3.96 8.80 2.16
C SER A 87 4.13 10.05 3.02
N HIS A 88 3.54 11.17 2.63
CA HIS A 88 3.50 12.39 3.44
C HIS A 88 2.76 12.17 4.77
N SER A 89 1.66 11.43 4.76
CA SER A 89 0.92 11.10 5.98
C SER A 89 1.74 10.23 6.92
N VAL A 90 2.46 9.23 6.38
CA VAL A 90 3.38 8.39 7.14
C VAL A 90 4.52 9.23 7.72
N ARG A 91 5.15 10.08 6.91
CA ARG A 91 6.25 10.94 7.39
C ARG A 91 5.83 11.89 8.51
N LYS A 92 4.63 12.47 8.41
CA LYS A 92 4.07 13.30 9.49
C LYS A 92 3.75 12.47 10.74
N GLY A 93 3.25 11.25 10.57
CA GLY A 93 3.02 10.31 11.65
C GLY A 93 4.31 9.94 12.40
N LEU A 94 5.41 9.70 11.66
CA LEU A 94 6.74 9.50 12.24
C LEU A 94 7.22 10.73 13.00
N ALA A 95 7.09 11.93 12.40
CA ALA A 95 7.49 13.18 13.05
C ALA A 95 6.73 13.43 14.36
N ALA A 96 5.46 13.03 14.45
CA ALA A 96 4.65 13.19 15.64
C ALA A 96 5.10 12.30 16.81
N LEU A 97 5.86 11.23 16.57
CA LEU A 97 6.50 10.46 17.62
C LEU A 97 7.56 11.29 18.36
N GLY A 98 8.25 12.22 17.66
CA GLY A 98 9.21 13.15 18.23
C GLY A 98 10.27 12.42 19.06
N THR A 99 10.55 12.94 20.27
CA THR A 99 11.53 12.37 21.19
C THR A 99 11.07 11.07 21.89
N ARG A 100 9.87 10.59 21.63
CA ARG A 100 9.36 9.31 22.18
C ARG A 100 9.99 8.11 21.49
N ALA A 101 10.31 8.23 20.20
CA ALA A 101 10.97 7.19 19.42
C ALA A 101 12.47 7.49 19.32
N ALA A 102 13.30 6.52 19.68
CA ALA A 102 14.74 6.56 19.45
C ALA A 102 15.09 6.13 18.01
N ALA A 103 16.28 6.49 17.53
CA ALA A 103 16.76 6.15 16.18
C ALA A 103 16.62 4.66 15.85
N GLU A 104 16.96 3.82 16.80
CA GLU A 104 16.97 2.35 16.67
C GLU A 104 15.64 1.68 17.01
N ASP A 105 14.61 2.44 17.40
CA ASP A 105 13.30 1.87 17.68
C ASP A 105 12.68 1.28 16.42
N TRP A 106 11.89 0.24 16.62
CA TRP A 106 11.08 -0.32 15.56
C TRP A 106 9.82 0.51 15.33
N VAL A 107 9.51 0.78 14.07
CA VAL A 107 8.25 1.37 13.65
C VAL A 107 7.54 0.43 12.69
N LEU A 108 6.28 0.18 12.96
CA LEU A 108 5.38 -0.53 12.07
C LEU A 108 4.47 0.48 11.38
N VAL A 109 4.37 0.41 10.07
CA VAL A 109 3.38 1.19 9.30
C VAL A 109 2.27 0.26 8.85
N HIS A 110 1.02 0.57 9.24
CA HIS A 110 -0.13 -0.26 8.90
C HIS A 110 -1.28 0.56 8.30
N ASP A 111 -1.86 0.05 7.22
CA ASP A 111 -2.98 0.72 6.54
C ASP A 111 -4.26 0.62 7.38
N ALA A 112 -4.90 1.78 7.68
CA ALA A 112 -6.18 1.86 8.37
C ALA A 112 -7.34 1.11 7.68
N ALA A 113 -7.14 0.71 6.43
CA ALA A 113 -8.10 -0.04 5.62
C ALA A 113 -7.82 -1.56 5.57
N ARG A 114 -6.97 -2.11 6.45
CA ARG A 114 -6.70 -3.56 6.55
C ARG A 114 -7.15 -4.11 7.91
N PRO A 115 -8.45 -4.39 8.06
CA PRO A 115 -9.02 -4.82 9.34
C PRO A 115 -8.68 -6.27 9.72
N CYS A 116 -8.18 -7.06 8.77
CA CYS A 116 -8.05 -8.51 8.94
C CYS A 116 -6.61 -8.97 9.28
N LEU A 117 -5.74 -8.09 9.75
CA LEU A 117 -4.43 -8.51 10.29
C LEU A 117 -4.64 -9.47 11.46
N SER A 118 -4.00 -10.64 11.43
CA SER A 118 -4.07 -11.59 12.53
C SER A 118 -2.98 -11.29 13.58
N PRO A 119 -3.25 -11.57 14.88
CA PRO A 119 -2.19 -11.52 15.90
C PRO A 119 -0.98 -12.41 15.55
N ASN A 120 -1.24 -13.58 14.96
CA ASN A 120 -0.16 -14.51 14.55
C ASN A 120 0.73 -13.92 13.45
N ASP A 121 0.15 -13.25 12.42
CA ASP A 121 0.94 -12.57 11.39
C ASP A 121 1.78 -11.44 11.99
N LEU A 122 1.21 -10.68 12.93
CA LEU A 122 1.94 -9.62 13.63
C LEU A 122 3.13 -10.21 14.41
N GLN A 123 2.91 -11.24 15.23
CA GLN A 123 3.97 -11.89 16.01
C GLN A 123 5.04 -12.51 15.10
N HIS A 124 4.63 -13.17 14.01
CA HIS A 124 5.55 -13.73 13.03
C HIS A 124 6.46 -12.65 12.42
N LEU A 125 5.90 -11.50 12.03
CA LEU A 125 6.69 -10.37 11.52
C LEU A 125 7.69 -9.87 12.57
N LEU A 126 7.24 -9.66 13.82
CA LEU A 126 8.08 -9.19 14.92
C LEU A 126 9.25 -10.14 15.20
N GLU A 127 9.01 -11.44 15.23
CA GLU A 127 10.03 -12.46 15.46
C GLU A 127 11.05 -12.53 14.32
N ARG A 128 10.55 -12.54 13.06
CA ARG A 128 11.41 -12.65 11.87
C ARG A 128 12.35 -11.47 11.69
N LEU A 129 11.91 -10.28 12.08
CA LEU A 129 12.70 -9.06 11.88
C LEU A 129 13.44 -8.57 13.11
N ARG A 130 13.28 -9.21 14.26
CA ARG A 130 13.81 -8.75 15.55
C ARG A 130 15.26 -8.32 15.53
N THR A 131 16.10 -9.05 14.82
CA THR A 131 17.56 -8.80 14.72
C THR A 131 17.97 -8.26 13.36
N HIS A 132 17.01 -8.01 12.45
CA HIS A 132 17.34 -7.51 11.12
C HIS A 132 17.83 -6.05 11.19
N PRO A 133 18.88 -5.66 10.45
CA PRO A 133 19.42 -4.30 10.53
C PRO A 133 18.46 -3.25 9.97
N VAL A 134 17.72 -3.57 8.92
CA VAL A 134 16.82 -2.63 8.20
C VAL A 134 15.37 -2.87 8.54
N GLY A 135 14.85 -4.05 8.27
CA GLY A 135 13.46 -4.43 8.44
C GLY A 135 12.87 -5.15 7.24
N GLY A 136 11.56 -5.12 7.10
CA GLY A 136 10.82 -5.80 6.04
C GLY A 136 9.32 -5.60 6.15
N LEU A 137 8.58 -6.42 5.44
CA LEU A 137 7.13 -6.30 5.33
C LEU A 137 6.45 -7.66 5.28
N LEU A 138 5.18 -7.70 5.71
CA LEU A 138 4.33 -8.83 5.36
C LEU A 138 4.04 -8.82 3.86
N ALA A 139 4.10 -9.98 3.24
CA ALA A 139 3.81 -10.14 1.83
C ALA A 139 3.24 -11.54 1.55
N THR A 140 2.59 -11.73 0.40
CA THR A 140 2.14 -13.04 -0.09
C THR A 140 2.58 -13.26 -1.52
N PRO A 141 3.01 -14.48 -1.90
CA PRO A 141 3.27 -14.78 -3.31
C PRO A 141 2.06 -14.47 -4.19
N ALA A 142 2.30 -13.99 -5.41
CA ALA A 142 1.23 -13.79 -6.39
C ALA A 142 0.68 -15.16 -6.85
N ALA A 143 -0.56 -15.49 -6.46
CA ALA A 143 -1.20 -16.76 -6.77
C ALA A 143 -1.85 -16.78 -8.16
N ASP A 144 -2.41 -15.63 -8.59
CA ASP A 144 -3.16 -15.52 -9.84
C ASP A 144 -2.26 -15.28 -11.06
N THR A 145 -2.77 -15.57 -12.25
CA THR A 145 -2.12 -15.17 -13.50
C THR A 145 -2.24 -13.66 -13.68
N LEU A 146 -1.10 -12.98 -13.79
CA LEU A 146 -1.04 -11.54 -13.99
C LEU A 146 -1.01 -11.17 -15.46
N LYS A 147 -1.80 -10.19 -15.87
CA LYS A 147 -1.84 -9.63 -17.22
C LYS A 147 -1.40 -8.18 -17.19
N ARG A 148 -0.58 -7.80 -18.16
CA ARG A 148 -0.28 -6.39 -18.42
C ARG A 148 -1.25 -5.90 -19.49
N ALA A 149 -1.92 -4.79 -19.24
CA ALA A 149 -2.76 -4.16 -20.24
C ALA A 149 -1.91 -3.47 -21.31
N SER A 150 -2.42 -3.40 -22.55
CA SER A 150 -1.88 -2.55 -23.61
C SER A 150 -2.09 -1.09 -23.23
N THR A 151 -1.06 -0.27 -23.43
CA THR A 151 -1.12 1.20 -23.27
C THR A 151 -1.34 1.91 -24.60
N GLU A 152 -1.27 1.17 -25.73
CA GLU A 152 -1.49 1.74 -27.06
C GLU A 152 -2.95 1.58 -27.49
N PRO A 153 -3.59 2.65 -28.00
CA PRO A 153 -4.87 2.48 -28.72
C PRO A 153 -4.60 1.64 -29.95
N GLU A 154 -5.40 0.60 -30.21
CA GLU A 154 -5.34 -0.13 -31.48
C GLU A 154 -5.47 0.86 -32.64
N PRO A 155 -4.62 0.75 -33.68
CA PRO A 155 -4.86 1.44 -34.92
C PRO A 155 -6.23 0.94 -35.44
N SER A 156 -7.15 1.86 -35.68
CA SER A 156 -8.46 1.56 -36.22
C SER A 156 -8.27 0.67 -37.47
N LYS A 157 -8.73 -0.57 -37.39
CA LYS A 157 -8.87 -1.43 -38.58
C LYS A 157 -9.96 -0.82 -39.42
N ASP A 158 -9.59 0.15 -40.23
CA ASP A 158 -10.41 0.56 -41.35
C ASP A 158 -10.59 -0.65 -42.27
N LEU A 159 -11.76 -1.26 -42.17
CA LEU A 159 -12.26 -2.28 -43.10
C LEU A 159 -12.57 -1.61 -44.43
N THR A 160 -11.61 -1.03 -45.09
CA THR A 160 -11.65 -0.78 -46.52
C THR A 160 -11.03 -1.94 -47.23
N ARG A 161 -11.84 -2.95 -47.58
CA ARG A 161 -11.57 -3.85 -48.69
C ARG A 161 -11.32 -3.01 -49.94
N SER A 162 -10.07 -2.74 -50.25
CA SER A 162 -9.69 -2.33 -51.61
C SER A 162 -9.08 -3.52 -52.31
N THR A 163 -9.83 -4.09 -53.20
CA THR A 163 -9.34 -4.99 -54.23
C THR A 163 -8.46 -4.20 -55.20
N ALA A 164 -7.19 -4.46 -55.19
CA ALA A 164 -6.30 -4.07 -56.31
C ALA A 164 -5.12 -5.08 -56.41
N GLN A 165 -4.98 -5.65 -57.58
CA GLN A 165 -4.03 -6.65 -58.00
C GLN A 165 -2.58 -6.11 -58.01
N PRO A 166 -1.57 -7.03 -58.04
CA PRO A 166 -0.18 -6.67 -57.93
C PRO A 166 0.38 -6.24 -59.32
N ARG A 167 1.20 -5.20 -59.36
CA ARG A 167 2.12 -4.93 -60.46
C ARG A 167 3.55 -4.91 -59.96
N SER A 168 4.36 -5.67 -60.72
CA SER A 168 5.79 -5.97 -60.59
C SER A 168 6.68 -4.77 -60.83
N SER A 169 7.90 -4.92 -60.33
CA SER A 169 9.20 -4.52 -60.88
C SER A 169 9.95 -3.34 -60.24
N ALA A 170 11.14 -3.74 -59.76
CA ALA A 170 12.47 -3.09 -59.88
C ALA A 170 12.69 -1.74 -59.15
N GLU A 171 13.69 -1.52 -58.46
CA GLU A 171 15.09 -1.79 -58.19
C GLU A 171 15.65 -0.77 -57.13
N PRO A 172 16.86 -0.89 -56.60
CA PRO A 172 17.21 -0.32 -55.28
C PRO A 172 17.97 1.01 -55.38
N ARG A 173 17.87 1.88 -54.37
CA ARG A 173 18.86 2.98 -54.18
C ARG A 173 19.18 3.24 -52.70
N ARG A 174 20.45 2.94 -52.40
CA ARG A 174 21.44 3.65 -51.58
C ARG A 174 21.08 4.19 -50.18
N ALA A 175 21.95 3.74 -49.31
CA ALA A 175 22.24 4.16 -47.95
C ALA A 175 22.44 5.68 -47.78
N ALA A 176 22.00 6.20 -46.63
CA ALA A 176 22.54 7.42 -46.04
C ALA A 176 22.65 7.22 -44.51
N GLU A 177 23.82 7.61 -44.02
CA GLU A 177 24.35 7.42 -42.67
C GLU A 177 23.66 8.22 -41.57
N PRO A 178 23.99 7.95 -40.30
CA PRO A 178 23.21 8.38 -39.12
C PRO A 178 23.63 9.76 -38.62
N ARG A 179 22.68 10.56 -38.17
CA ARG A 179 22.96 11.74 -37.34
C ARG A 179 22.57 11.46 -35.92
N SER A 180 23.56 11.53 -35.05
CA SER A 180 23.46 11.55 -33.59
C SER A 180 22.74 12.79 -33.10
N SER A 181 21.81 12.63 -32.22
CA SER A 181 21.56 13.58 -31.13
C SER A 181 20.84 12.86 -30.00
N ALA A 182 21.57 12.70 -28.91
CA ALA A 182 21.06 12.23 -27.65
C ALA A 182 20.16 13.32 -27.04
N GLU A 183 18.90 13.06 -26.89
CA GLU A 183 18.03 13.79 -25.95
C GLU A 183 17.57 12.84 -24.86
N THR A 184 18.06 13.13 -23.68
CA THR A 184 17.68 12.54 -22.41
C THR A 184 16.22 12.89 -22.13
N ARG A 185 15.31 11.95 -22.31
CA ARG A 185 13.93 12.09 -21.84
C ARG A 185 13.82 11.55 -20.43
N THR A 186 13.65 12.46 -19.49
CA THR A 186 13.15 12.23 -18.14
C THR A 186 11.83 11.46 -18.21
N GLY A 187 11.77 10.38 -17.39
CA GLY A 187 10.62 9.49 -17.35
C GLY A 187 9.38 10.14 -16.77
N ASP A 188 8.47 10.53 -17.64
CA ASP A 188 7.08 10.76 -17.28
C ASP A 188 6.37 9.41 -17.18
N ASN A 189 5.85 9.15 -16.00
CA ASN A 189 4.92 8.05 -15.77
C ASN A 189 3.63 8.37 -16.57
N PRO A 190 3.27 7.61 -17.62
CA PRO A 190 2.10 7.97 -18.41
C PRO A 190 0.85 7.79 -17.55
N SER A 191 0.27 8.92 -17.16
CA SER A 191 -1.10 8.99 -16.67
C SER A 191 -1.99 8.23 -17.65
N LEU A 192 -2.78 7.29 -17.13
CA LEU A 192 -3.82 6.57 -17.86
C LEU A 192 -4.85 7.56 -18.43
N ALA A 193 -4.53 8.17 -19.55
CA ALA A 193 -5.50 8.88 -20.39
C ALA A 193 -6.31 7.82 -21.13
N SER A 194 -7.33 7.28 -20.44
CA SER A 194 -8.31 6.37 -21.02
C SER A 194 -9.17 7.10 -22.05
N HIS A 195 -9.23 6.59 -23.27
CA HIS A 195 -10.38 6.81 -24.15
C HIS A 195 -11.61 6.27 -23.43
N PRO A 196 -12.73 7.03 -23.33
CA PRO A 196 -13.82 6.72 -22.40
C PRO A 196 -14.65 5.48 -22.74
N ASN A 197 -14.34 4.68 -23.78
CA ASN A 197 -15.19 3.58 -24.24
C ASN A 197 -14.49 2.33 -24.77
N ALA A 198 -13.21 2.11 -24.56
CA ALA A 198 -12.55 0.86 -24.96
C ALA A 198 -12.03 0.10 -23.73
N ASP A 199 -12.43 -1.16 -23.58
CA ASP A 199 -11.89 -2.04 -22.55
C ASP A 199 -10.37 -2.28 -22.76
N PRO A 200 -9.58 -2.27 -21.72
CA PRO A 200 -8.14 -2.50 -21.84
C PRO A 200 -7.87 -3.91 -22.37
N GLN A 201 -7.02 -4.00 -23.39
CA GLN A 201 -6.63 -5.29 -23.98
C GLN A 201 -5.40 -5.87 -23.31
N VAL A 202 -5.25 -7.19 -23.37
CA VAL A 202 -4.07 -7.88 -22.81
C VAL A 202 -2.89 -7.69 -23.76
N ALA A 203 -1.84 -7.00 -23.29
CA ALA A 203 -0.57 -6.91 -24.01
C ALA A 203 0.28 -8.18 -23.80
N GLN A 204 0.39 -8.66 -22.56
CA GLN A 204 1.17 -9.86 -22.23
C GLN A 204 0.74 -10.50 -20.91
N THR A 205 1.07 -11.78 -20.76
CA THR A 205 1.09 -12.46 -19.46
C THR A 205 2.40 -12.14 -18.75
N VAL A 206 2.31 -11.69 -17.50
CA VAL A 206 3.50 -11.43 -16.67
C VAL A 206 3.89 -12.73 -15.98
N ASP A 207 5.17 -13.12 -16.06
CA ASP A 207 5.67 -14.22 -15.24
C ASP A 207 5.55 -13.82 -13.76
N ARG A 208 4.85 -14.65 -13.00
CA ARG A 208 4.64 -14.43 -11.55
C ARG A 208 5.71 -15.05 -10.67
N SER A 209 6.69 -15.75 -11.24
CA SER A 209 7.79 -16.36 -10.50
C SER A 209 8.55 -15.26 -9.73
N GLY A 210 8.61 -15.39 -8.42
CA GLY A 210 9.26 -14.38 -7.56
C GLY A 210 8.45 -13.09 -7.34
N LEU A 211 7.23 -12.97 -7.87
CA LEU A 211 6.37 -11.82 -7.58
C LEU A 211 5.59 -12.01 -6.28
N TRP A 212 5.59 -10.97 -5.45
CA TRP A 212 4.87 -10.93 -4.18
C TRP A 212 3.94 -9.72 -4.13
N ARG A 213 2.81 -9.89 -3.48
CA ARG A 213 1.92 -8.77 -3.13
C ARG A 213 2.35 -8.21 -1.79
N ALA A 214 2.78 -6.96 -1.75
CA ALA A 214 3.08 -6.26 -0.52
C ALA A 214 1.83 -6.08 0.34
N LEU A 215 1.95 -6.38 1.61
CA LEU A 215 0.94 -6.16 2.63
C LEU A 215 1.46 -5.15 3.66
N THR A 216 0.66 -4.85 4.67
CA THR A 216 1.08 -4.16 5.87
C THR A 216 0.68 -4.99 7.10
N PRO A 217 1.39 -4.92 8.25
CA PRO A 217 2.44 -3.94 8.59
C PRO A 217 3.72 -4.10 7.77
N GLN A 218 4.37 -2.96 7.55
CA GLN A 218 5.76 -2.85 7.13
C GLN A 218 6.56 -2.35 8.33
N MET A 219 7.67 -2.98 8.66
CA MET A 219 8.41 -2.79 9.90
C MET A 219 9.86 -2.41 9.62
N PHE A 220 10.28 -1.23 10.08
CA PHE A 220 11.61 -0.69 9.83
C PHE A 220 12.18 0.02 11.07
N ARG A 221 13.49 0.27 11.09
CA ARG A 221 14.10 1.16 12.06
C ARG A 221 13.63 2.59 11.83
N TYR A 222 13.35 3.32 12.92
CA TYR A 222 12.77 4.66 12.86
C TYR A 222 13.60 5.63 12.03
N GLU A 223 14.92 5.72 12.31
CA GLU A 223 15.81 6.66 11.62
C GLU A 223 15.94 6.32 10.13
N ILE A 224 16.18 5.04 9.82
CA ILE A 224 16.33 4.57 8.42
C ILE A 224 15.07 4.88 7.60
N LEU A 225 13.90 4.64 8.17
CA LEU A 225 12.63 4.92 7.49
C LEU A 225 12.41 6.43 7.30
N CYS A 226 12.73 7.24 8.32
CA CYS A 226 12.64 8.69 8.23
C CYS A 226 13.53 9.24 7.11
N ASP A 227 14.80 8.84 7.07
CA ASP A 227 15.77 9.27 6.07
C ASP A 227 15.34 8.87 4.64
N ALA A 228 14.90 7.62 4.45
CA ALA A 228 14.44 7.13 3.16
C ALA A 228 13.23 7.92 2.63
N LEU A 229 12.24 8.21 3.50
CA LEU A 229 11.08 9.02 3.13
C LEU A 229 11.46 10.48 2.87
N ASP A 230 12.32 11.08 3.67
CA ASP A 230 12.77 12.46 3.48
C ASP A 230 13.52 12.63 2.15
N ARG A 231 14.43 11.71 1.81
CA ARG A 231 15.12 11.70 0.49
C ARG A 231 14.16 11.52 -0.66
N SER A 232 13.17 10.63 -0.52
CA SER A 232 12.16 10.39 -1.56
C SER A 232 11.34 11.65 -1.82
N ILE A 233 10.85 12.29 -0.76
CA ILE A 233 10.04 13.52 -0.82
C ILE A 233 10.87 14.68 -1.40
N ALA A 234 12.12 14.85 -0.94
CA ALA A 234 13.03 15.90 -1.45
C ALA A 234 13.33 15.73 -2.95
N ALA A 235 13.39 14.48 -3.44
CA ALA A 235 13.56 14.16 -4.85
C ALA A 235 12.26 14.26 -5.68
N GLY A 236 11.13 14.69 -5.08
CA GLY A 236 9.83 14.73 -5.74
C GLY A 236 9.27 13.35 -6.09
N ARG A 237 9.80 12.28 -5.51
CA ARG A 237 9.39 10.90 -5.77
C ARG A 237 8.46 10.42 -4.66
N MET A 238 7.27 9.93 -5.05
CA MET A 238 6.28 9.45 -4.09
C MET A 238 6.29 7.93 -4.06
N PRO A 239 6.84 7.31 -2.99
CA PRO A 239 6.85 5.87 -2.88
C PRO A 239 5.43 5.34 -2.66
N THR A 240 5.11 4.19 -3.24
CA THR A 240 3.80 3.52 -3.09
C THR A 240 3.64 2.89 -1.70
N ASP A 241 4.75 2.49 -1.10
CA ASP A 241 4.85 1.97 0.26
C ASP A 241 6.21 2.30 0.89
N GLU A 242 6.44 1.90 2.14
CA GLU A 242 7.67 2.18 2.88
C GLU A 242 8.85 1.38 2.32
N ALA A 243 8.62 0.13 1.89
CA ALA A 243 9.65 -0.72 1.30
C ALA A 243 10.26 -0.07 0.06
N GLN A 244 9.44 0.53 -0.81
CA GLN A 244 9.93 1.22 -2.02
C GLN A 244 10.82 2.43 -1.68
N ALA A 245 10.51 3.16 -0.59
CA ALA A 245 11.38 4.25 -0.15
C ALA A 245 12.77 3.72 0.26
N LEU A 246 12.82 2.59 0.96
CA LEU A 246 14.06 1.92 1.37
C LEU A 246 14.84 1.39 0.16
N GLU A 247 14.16 0.77 -0.81
CA GLU A 247 14.77 0.30 -2.07
C GLU A 247 15.46 1.45 -2.83
N TRP A 248 14.87 2.63 -2.85
CA TRP A 248 15.45 3.80 -3.53
C TRP A 248 16.71 4.37 -2.88
N VAL A 249 16.96 4.04 -1.62
CA VAL A 249 18.21 4.38 -0.92
C VAL A 249 19.19 3.20 -0.86
N GLY A 250 18.88 2.10 -1.55
CA GLY A 250 19.77 0.95 -1.69
C GLY A 250 19.60 -0.13 -0.63
N GLU A 251 18.57 -0.03 0.21
CA GLU A 251 18.25 -1.06 1.19
C GLU A 251 17.43 -2.20 0.60
N HIS A 252 17.49 -3.38 1.24
CA HIS A 252 16.81 -4.59 0.79
C HIS A 252 15.86 -5.12 1.87
N PRO A 253 14.61 -4.63 1.94
CA PRO A 253 13.60 -5.12 2.88
C PRO A 253 13.30 -6.61 2.72
N VAL A 254 13.10 -7.31 3.84
CA VAL A 254 12.76 -8.74 3.84
C VAL A 254 11.27 -8.93 3.57
N LEU A 255 10.93 -9.87 2.68
CA LEU A 255 9.57 -10.35 2.48
C LEU A 255 9.26 -11.42 3.53
N VAL A 256 8.39 -11.12 4.48
CA VAL A 256 7.89 -12.05 5.48
C VAL A 256 6.53 -12.56 5.04
N GLN A 257 6.37 -13.88 4.92
CA GLN A 257 5.10 -14.45 4.47
C GLN A 257 4.00 -14.18 5.49
N GLY A 258 2.94 -13.51 5.03
CA GLY A 258 1.71 -13.26 5.78
C GLY A 258 0.50 -13.95 5.16
N SER A 259 -0.64 -13.82 5.82
CA SER A 259 -1.91 -14.38 5.35
C SER A 259 -2.52 -13.56 4.21
N ALA A 260 -3.03 -14.25 3.18
CA ALA A 260 -3.85 -13.63 2.13
C ALA A 260 -5.16 -13.02 2.67
N ALA A 261 -5.60 -13.45 3.87
CA ALA A 261 -6.75 -12.88 4.57
C ALA A 261 -6.53 -11.45 5.06
N ASN A 262 -5.27 -10.94 5.11
CA ASN A 262 -4.97 -9.55 5.45
C ASN A 262 -5.30 -8.61 4.27
N ILE A 263 -6.58 -8.61 3.88
CA ILE A 263 -7.09 -7.85 2.73
C ILE A 263 -7.15 -6.35 3.02
N LYS A 264 -7.09 -5.56 1.96
CA LYS A 264 -7.28 -4.10 2.01
C LYS A 264 -8.67 -3.75 1.49
N ILE A 265 -9.47 -3.08 2.30
CA ILE A 265 -10.78 -2.56 1.88
C ILE A 265 -10.57 -1.49 0.80
N THR A 266 -11.06 -1.77 -0.41
CA THR A 266 -11.02 -0.86 -1.57
C THR A 266 -12.39 -0.64 -2.18
N SER A 267 -13.29 -1.61 -2.04
CA SER A 267 -14.67 -1.63 -2.53
C SER A 267 -15.66 -2.02 -1.42
N ALA A 268 -16.95 -1.94 -1.69
CA ALA A 268 -17.99 -2.41 -0.78
C ALA A 268 -17.96 -3.93 -0.60
N ASP A 269 -17.61 -4.68 -1.66
CA ASP A 269 -17.52 -6.15 -1.61
C ASP A 269 -16.41 -6.61 -0.66
N ASP A 270 -15.33 -5.84 -0.53
CA ASP A 270 -14.26 -6.13 0.41
C ASP A 270 -14.73 -6.08 1.87
N LEU A 271 -15.78 -5.28 2.19
CA LEU A 271 -16.36 -5.27 3.54
C LEU A 271 -17.09 -6.59 3.85
N VAL A 272 -17.79 -7.14 2.87
CA VAL A 272 -18.48 -8.43 3.03
C VAL A 272 -17.46 -9.53 3.29
N LEU A 273 -16.39 -9.54 2.49
CA LEU A 273 -15.30 -10.50 2.66
C LEU A 273 -14.59 -10.34 4.00
N ALA A 274 -14.29 -9.09 4.40
CA ALA A 274 -13.68 -8.81 5.70
C ALA A 274 -14.54 -9.28 6.87
N ALA A 275 -15.86 -9.06 6.79
CA ALA A 275 -16.81 -9.53 7.81
C ALA A 275 -16.77 -11.05 7.95
N ALA A 276 -16.79 -11.78 6.83
CA ALA A 276 -16.71 -13.25 6.85
C ALA A 276 -15.38 -13.75 7.45
N LEU A 277 -14.25 -13.12 7.11
CA LEU A 277 -12.93 -13.46 7.64
C LEU A 277 -12.83 -13.21 9.15
N LEU A 278 -13.36 -12.10 9.64
CA LEU A 278 -13.37 -11.77 11.07
C LEU A 278 -14.25 -12.76 11.86
N ASN A 279 -15.47 -13.06 11.38
CA ASN A 279 -16.36 -14.05 11.99
C ASN A 279 -15.70 -15.43 12.08
N ALA A 280 -15.08 -15.91 11.00
CA ALA A 280 -14.39 -17.19 10.99
C ALA A 280 -13.25 -17.25 12.03
N ARG A 281 -12.55 -16.12 12.25
CA ARG A 281 -11.49 -16.02 13.26
C ARG A 281 -12.04 -16.08 14.67
N GLU A 282 -13.12 -15.36 14.97
CA GLU A 282 -13.76 -15.36 16.30
C GLU A 282 -14.30 -16.76 16.64
N THR A 283 -14.96 -17.42 15.68
CA THR A 283 -15.44 -18.81 15.86
C THR A 283 -14.29 -19.76 16.17
N ALA A 284 -13.17 -19.67 15.42
CA ALA A 284 -12.00 -20.52 15.66
C ALA A 284 -11.32 -20.25 17.02
N ALA A 285 -11.42 -19.03 17.57
CA ALA A 285 -10.88 -18.68 18.88
C ALA A 285 -11.73 -19.24 20.03
N VAL A 286 -13.04 -19.36 19.86
CA VAL A 286 -13.98 -19.91 20.87
C VAL A 286 -13.90 -21.45 20.94
N THR A 287 -13.46 -22.10 19.86
CA THR A 287 -13.41 -23.57 19.76
C THR A 287 -12.08 -24.17 20.29
N ARG A 288 -11.10 -23.33 20.68
CA ARG A 288 -9.82 -23.73 21.28
C ARG A 288 -9.80 -23.46 22.77
#